data_868a1ee5ac1268db12e447ba87b4e539
#
_entry.id   868a1ee5ac1268db12e447ba87b4e539
#
_cell.length_a   1.000
_cell.length_b   1.000
_cell.length_c   1.000
_cell.angle_alpha   90.00
_cell.angle_beta   90.00
_cell.angle_gamma   90.00
#
_symmetry.space_group_name_H-M   'P 1'
#
loop_
_entity.id
_entity.type
_entity.pdbx_description
1 polymer ?
#
loop_
_entity_poly.entity_id
_entity_poly.type
_entity_poly.pdbx_seq_one_letter_code
_entity_poly.pdbx_strand_id
1 'polypeptide(L)'
;GCKYRSKLALVKGAMAMSEYFNAFGPQVERMRREAGTVSAIAGILKAPLDIIADKLRGYIGLAKDLHRQPEKVLEACETLAPHLAEVARMTADPEKKVPIGFWMHRTSIPFISMNHFKNIHWRTLKPIIEELWSHGHRVLFYAEGDWTPHLDSFAELPEGSIVFHIDRSDVLETH
;
A
#
# COMPACT_ATOMS: atom_id res chain seq x y z
N GLY A 1 -5.12 -5.41 -27.14
CA GLY A 1 -6.33 -4.82 -26.59
C GLY A 1 -7.01 -5.72 -25.57
N CYS A 2 -7.60 -5.13 -24.54
CA CYS A 2 -8.29 -5.86 -23.49
C CYS A 2 -9.53 -6.55 -24.04
N LYS A 3 -9.64 -7.86 -23.87
CA LYS A 3 -10.79 -8.63 -24.35
C LYS A 3 -12.07 -8.19 -23.62
N TYR A 4 -13.22 -8.24 -24.32
CA TYR A 4 -14.53 -7.89 -23.79
C TYR A 4 -14.81 -8.53 -22.40
N ARG A 5 -14.50 -9.81 -22.25
CA ARG A 5 -14.68 -10.54 -20.98
C ARG A 5 -13.87 -9.93 -19.83
N SER A 6 -12.66 -9.46 -20.08
CA SER A 6 -11.82 -8.83 -19.06
C SER A 6 -12.38 -7.45 -18.65
N LYS A 7 -12.89 -6.69 -19.60
CA LYS A 7 -13.56 -5.40 -19.32
C LYS A 7 -14.84 -5.62 -18.49
N LEU A 8 -15.65 -6.61 -18.87
CA LEU A 8 -16.86 -6.96 -18.14
C LEU A 8 -16.55 -7.45 -16.72
N ALA A 9 -15.50 -8.26 -16.53
CA ALA A 9 -15.07 -8.71 -15.21
C ALA A 9 -14.61 -7.54 -14.32
N LEU A 10 -13.89 -6.58 -14.89
CA LEU A 10 -13.48 -5.36 -14.16
C LEU A 10 -14.70 -4.56 -13.69
N VAL A 11 -15.67 -4.32 -14.58
CA VAL A 11 -16.89 -3.58 -14.22
C VAL A 11 -17.68 -4.31 -13.14
N LYS A 12 -17.88 -5.64 -13.28
CA LYS A 12 -18.56 -6.44 -12.25
C LYS A 12 -17.83 -6.42 -10.92
N GLY A 13 -16.50 -6.48 -10.93
CA GLY A 13 -15.69 -6.35 -9.73
C GLY A 13 -15.86 -5.00 -9.05
N ALA A 14 -15.87 -3.92 -9.82
CA ALA A 14 -16.10 -2.57 -9.29
C ALA A 14 -17.50 -2.42 -8.68
N MET A 15 -18.55 -2.98 -9.32
CA MET A 15 -19.92 -2.98 -8.80
C MET A 15 -20.00 -3.78 -7.48
N ALA A 16 -19.44 -4.99 -7.44
CA ALA A 16 -19.43 -5.81 -6.22
C ALA A 16 -18.67 -5.12 -5.07
N MET A 17 -17.58 -4.42 -5.37
CA MET A 17 -16.84 -3.63 -4.38
C MET A 17 -17.69 -2.46 -3.85
N SER A 18 -18.42 -1.77 -4.72
CA SER A 18 -19.34 -0.71 -4.31
C SER A 18 -20.46 -1.26 -3.40
N GLU A 19 -21.07 -2.39 -3.74
CA GLU A 19 -22.09 -3.05 -2.92
C GLU A 19 -21.51 -3.46 -1.55
N TYR A 20 -20.29 -4.00 -1.52
CA TYR A 20 -19.60 -4.33 -0.27
C TYR A 20 -19.42 -3.10 0.64
N PHE A 21 -18.92 -1.99 0.13
CA PHE A 21 -18.72 -0.79 0.93
C PHE A 21 -20.03 -0.14 1.37
N ASN A 22 -21.06 -0.21 0.55
CA ASN A 22 -22.41 0.25 0.91
C ASN A 22 -23.01 -0.58 2.06
N ALA A 23 -22.71 -1.86 2.15
CA ALA A 23 -23.12 -2.72 3.26
C ALA A 23 -22.22 -2.58 4.48
N PHE A 24 -20.91 -2.46 4.28
CA PHE A 24 -19.90 -2.41 5.34
C PHE A 24 -19.90 -1.09 6.11
N GLY A 25 -20.01 0.04 5.41
CA GLY A 25 -19.96 1.37 6.01
C GLY A 25 -20.97 1.58 7.14
N PRO A 26 -22.28 1.30 6.94
CA PRO A 26 -23.29 1.41 7.99
C PRO A 26 -23.00 0.52 9.21
N GLN A 27 -22.38 -0.65 9.03
CA GLN A 27 -22.04 -1.53 10.15
C GLN A 27 -20.88 -0.95 10.98
N VAL A 28 -19.87 -0.39 10.33
CA VAL A 28 -18.75 0.30 11.02
C VAL A 28 -19.30 1.47 11.84
N GLU A 29 -20.17 2.28 11.26
CA GLU A 29 -20.77 3.42 11.96
C GLU A 29 -21.66 2.98 13.12
N ARG A 30 -22.41 1.89 12.96
CA ARG A 30 -23.19 1.29 14.04
C ARG A 30 -22.28 0.84 15.20
N MET A 31 -21.21 0.13 14.91
CA MET A 31 -20.24 -0.34 15.93
C MET A 31 -19.59 0.84 16.64
N ARG A 32 -19.23 1.90 15.91
CA ARG A 32 -18.67 3.12 16.50
C ARG A 32 -19.66 3.74 17.48
N ARG A 33 -20.92 3.89 17.11
CA ARG A 33 -21.96 4.52 17.93
C ARG A 33 -22.38 3.66 19.11
N GLU A 34 -22.56 2.34 18.93
CA GLU A 34 -23.13 1.45 19.94
C GLU A 34 -22.06 0.85 20.87
N ALA A 35 -20.84 0.60 20.37
CA ALA A 35 -19.75 -0.04 21.12
C ALA A 35 -18.53 0.85 21.35
N GLY A 36 -18.54 2.12 20.85
CA GLY A 36 -17.42 3.04 21.01
C GLY A 36 -16.15 2.59 20.29
N THR A 37 -16.28 1.73 19.27
CA THR A 37 -15.12 1.27 18.51
C THR A 37 -14.47 2.41 17.74
N VAL A 38 -13.14 2.41 17.68
CA VAL A 38 -12.36 3.34 16.86
C VAL A 38 -11.62 2.59 15.77
N SER A 39 -11.42 3.23 14.64
CA SER A 39 -10.58 2.65 13.58
C SER A 39 -9.11 2.89 13.89
N ALA A 40 -8.28 1.86 13.71
CA ALA A 40 -6.83 2.00 13.81
C ALA A 40 -6.20 2.67 12.58
N ILE A 41 -6.92 2.62 11.44
CA ILE A 41 -6.47 3.14 10.15
C ILE A 41 -7.63 3.77 9.39
N ALA A 42 -7.32 4.78 8.59
CA ALA A 42 -8.20 5.37 7.60
C ALA A 42 -7.78 4.88 6.20
N GLY A 43 -8.62 4.07 5.58
CA GLY A 43 -8.30 3.44 4.30
C GLY A 43 -7.27 2.32 4.41
N ILE A 44 -7.22 1.51 3.35
CA ILE A 44 -6.23 0.43 3.20
C ILE A 44 -5.65 0.54 1.80
N LEU A 45 -4.36 0.75 1.73
CA LEU A 45 -3.63 0.92 0.49
C LEU A 45 -2.49 -0.09 0.36
N LYS A 46 -1.89 -0.13 -0.80
CA LYS A 46 -0.70 -0.90 -1.11
C LYS A 46 0.28 -0.04 -1.88
N ALA A 47 1.56 -0.33 -1.75
CA ALA A 47 2.58 0.27 -2.60
C ALA A 47 2.35 -0.09 -4.09
N PRO A 48 2.82 0.73 -5.05
CA PRO A 48 2.64 0.45 -6.48
C PRO A 48 3.07 -0.96 -6.89
N LEU A 49 4.23 -1.42 -6.42
CA LEU A 49 4.75 -2.76 -6.72
C LEU A 49 3.89 -3.87 -6.11
N ASP A 50 3.34 -3.66 -4.89
CA ASP A 50 2.42 -4.61 -4.26
C ASP A 50 1.08 -4.71 -5.01
N ILE A 51 0.59 -3.61 -5.58
CA ILE A 51 -0.60 -3.64 -6.46
C ILE A 51 -0.33 -4.48 -7.71
N ILE A 52 0.84 -4.32 -8.34
CA ILE A 52 1.21 -5.12 -9.50
C ILE A 52 1.32 -6.60 -9.11
N ALA A 53 1.96 -6.90 -7.98
CA ALA A 53 2.15 -8.26 -7.48
C ALA A 53 0.82 -8.96 -7.17
N ASP A 54 -0.03 -8.30 -6.38
CA ASP A 54 -1.19 -8.94 -5.77
C ASP A 54 -2.44 -8.88 -6.65
N LYS A 55 -2.61 -7.80 -7.44
CA LYS A 55 -3.88 -7.49 -8.09
C LYS A 55 -3.83 -7.57 -9.62
N LEU A 56 -2.71 -7.19 -10.22
CA LEU A 56 -2.67 -7.01 -11.67
C LEU A 56 -1.91 -8.14 -12.40
N ARG A 57 -0.68 -8.43 -12.00
CA ARG A 57 0.21 -9.34 -12.74
C ARG A 57 0.31 -10.72 -12.10
N GLY A 58 0.06 -10.82 -10.82
CA GLY A 58 0.31 -12.00 -10.02
C GLY A 58 1.80 -12.19 -9.73
N TYR A 59 2.07 -12.88 -8.65
CA TYR A 59 3.40 -12.97 -8.06
C TYR A 59 4.45 -13.61 -8.98
N ILE A 60 4.10 -14.77 -9.58
CA ILE A 60 5.01 -15.47 -10.52
C ILE A 60 5.26 -14.61 -11.76
N GLY A 61 4.24 -13.89 -12.22
CA GLY A 61 4.36 -12.97 -13.35
C GLY A 61 5.31 -11.83 -13.04
N LEU A 62 5.13 -11.18 -11.89
CA LEU A 62 6.01 -10.10 -11.44
C LEU A 62 7.46 -10.56 -11.29
N ALA A 63 7.70 -11.71 -10.64
CA ALA A 63 9.07 -12.23 -10.46
C ALA A 63 9.79 -12.42 -11.81
N LYS A 64 9.08 -12.95 -12.83
CA LYS A 64 9.62 -13.06 -14.19
C LYS A 64 9.88 -11.71 -14.83
N ASP A 65 8.97 -10.75 -14.64
CA ASP A 65 9.07 -9.42 -15.24
C ASP A 65 10.20 -8.61 -14.60
N LEU A 66 10.38 -8.68 -13.28
CA LEU A 66 11.53 -8.07 -12.57
C LEU A 66 12.89 -8.58 -13.07
N HIS A 67 12.94 -9.83 -13.53
CA HIS A 67 14.16 -10.41 -14.09
C HIS A 67 14.37 -10.06 -15.57
N ARG A 68 13.30 -9.98 -16.36
CA ARG A 68 13.37 -9.85 -17.83
C ARG A 68 13.20 -8.43 -18.34
N GLN A 69 12.45 -7.59 -17.63
CA GLN A 69 12.06 -6.26 -18.07
C GLN A 69 11.79 -5.32 -16.87
N PRO A 70 12.75 -5.16 -15.93
CA PRO A 70 12.56 -4.37 -14.71
C PRO A 70 12.18 -2.92 -15.01
N GLU A 71 12.62 -2.36 -16.14
CA GLU A 71 12.29 -1.00 -16.55
C GLU A 71 10.79 -0.82 -16.81
N LYS A 72 10.13 -1.83 -17.40
CA LYS A 72 8.68 -1.79 -17.60
C LYS A 72 7.91 -1.96 -16.30
N VAL A 73 8.47 -2.69 -15.35
CA VAL A 73 7.87 -2.79 -14.00
C VAL A 73 7.96 -1.44 -13.30
N LEU A 74 9.11 -0.76 -13.40
CA LEU A 74 9.28 0.59 -12.86
C LEU A 74 8.30 1.57 -13.50
N GLU A 75 8.23 1.62 -14.84
CA GLU A 75 7.28 2.47 -15.58
C GLU A 75 5.83 2.26 -15.14
N ALA A 76 5.44 0.99 -14.93
CA ALA A 76 4.11 0.66 -14.43
C ALA A 76 3.90 1.15 -12.99
N CYS A 77 4.90 1.04 -12.11
CA CYS A 77 4.83 1.57 -10.75
C CYS A 77 4.75 3.11 -10.74
N GLU A 78 5.55 3.79 -11.57
CA GLU A 78 5.53 5.24 -11.70
C GLU A 78 4.19 5.75 -12.25
N THR A 79 3.57 5.00 -13.17
CA THR A 79 2.22 5.29 -13.66
C THR A 79 1.15 5.15 -12.59
N LEU A 80 1.26 4.14 -11.71
CA LEU A 80 0.30 3.90 -10.64
C LEU A 80 0.45 4.87 -9.46
N ALA A 81 1.66 5.30 -9.17
CA ALA A 81 1.98 6.06 -7.94
C ALA A 81 1.08 7.28 -7.72
N PRO A 82 0.88 8.21 -8.69
CA PRO A 82 0.03 9.38 -8.49
C PRO A 82 -1.43 9.03 -8.23
N HIS A 83 -1.95 7.97 -8.85
CA HIS A 83 -3.32 7.52 -8.61
C HIS A 83 -3.49 6.92 -7.21
N LEU A 84 -2.49 6.22 -6.71
CA LEU A 84 -2.51 5.67 -5.36
C LEU A 84 -2.38 6.77 -4.30
N ALA A 85 -1.56 7.79 -4.53
CA ALA A 85 -1.48 8.97 -3.67
C ALA A 85 -2.84 9.69 -3.59
N GLU A 86 -3.51 9.87 -4.73
CA GLU A 86 -4.85 10.49 -4.78
C GLU A 86 -5.89 9.66 -4.02
N VAL A 87 -5.93 8.35 -4.24
CA VAL A 87 -6.85 7.46 -3.49
C VAL A 87 -6.55 7.50 -1.99
N ALA A 88 -5.25 7.55 -1.61
CA ALA A 88 -4.85 7.69 -0.22
C ALA A 88 -5.43 8.96 0.42
N ARG A 89 -5.30 10.10 -0.26
CA ARG A 89 -5.86 11.38 0.23
C ARG A 89 -7.37 11.37 0.31
N MET A 90 -8.05 10.79 -0.69
CA MET A 90 -9.53 10.69 -0.70
C MET A 90 -10.08 9.82 0.42
N THR A 91 -9.34 8.82 0.86
CA THR A 91 -9.77 7.88 1.91
C THR A 91 -9.20 8.19 3.28
N ALA A 92 -8.34 9.20 3.38
CA ALA A 92 -7.72 9.65 4.62
C ALA A 92 -8.77 10.21 5.60
N ASP A 93 -8.45 10.14 6.89
CA ASP A 93 -9.21 10.83 7.93
C ASP A 93 -9.09 12.36 7.76
N PRO A 94 -10.20 13.08 7.54
CA PRO A 94 -10.16 14.54 7.41
C PRO A 94 -9.60 15.25 8.64
N GLU A 95 -9.75 14.65 9.82
CA GLU A 95 -9.24 15.20 11.09
C GLU A 95 -7.77 14.84 11.34
N LYS A 96 -7.17 14.00 10.49
CA LYS A 96 -5.76 13.57 10.54
C LYS A 96 -5.35 12.88 11.86
N LYS A 97 -6.31 12.34 12.57
CA LYS A 97 -6.11 11.62 13.85
C LYS A 97 -5.74 10.15 13.63
N VAL A 98 -6.23 9.58 12.54
CA VAL A 98 -6.07 8.16 12.20
C VAL A 98 -5.13 8.04 11.01
N PRO A 99 -4.07 7.21 11.10
CA PRO A 99 -3.12 7.04 10.00
C PRO A 99 -3.72 6.29 8.82
N ILE A 100 -3.17 6.51 7.64
CA ILE A 100 -3.50 5.77 6.42
C ILE A 100 -2.77 4.41 6.48
N GLY A 101 -3.50 3.30 6.31
CA GLY A 101 -2.91 1.97 6.35
C GLY A 101 -2.28 1.56 5.02
N PHE A 102 -1.00 1.17 5.05
CA PHE A 102 -0.31 0.55 3.91
C PHE A 102 0.02 -0.92 4.20
N TRP A 103 -0.55 -1.82 3.43
CA TRP A 103 -0.29 -3.25 3.51
C TRP A 103 0.86 -3.64 2.60
N MET A 104 1.99 -4.04 3.19
CA MET A 104 3.19 -4.47 2.48
C MET A 104 3.42 -5.96 2.70
N HIS A 105 3.23 -6.75 1.65
CA HIS A 105 3.25 -8.21 1.77
C HIS A 105 4.41 -8.88 1.04
N ARG A 106 4.71 -8.43 -0.18
CA ARG A 106 5.52 -9.21 -1.12
C ARG A 106 6.70 -8.43 -1.70
N THR A 107 7.07 -7.34 -1.08
CA THR A 107 8.11 -6.43 -1.57
C THR A 107 9.32 -6.33 -0.64
N SER A 108 9.39 -7.22 0.36
CA SER A 108 10.57 -7.43 1.20
C SER A 108 11.41 -8.61 0.70
N ILE A 109 12.58 -8.82 1.30
CA ILE A 109 13.34 -10.07 1.19
C ILE A 109 12.54 -11.19 1.89
N PRO A 110 12.43 -12.38 1.31
CA PRO A 110 13.15 -12.91 0.14
C PRO A 110 12.43 -12.73 -1.20
N PHE A 111 11.33 -12.00 -1.25
CA PHE A 111 10.48 -11.93 -2.44
C PHE A 111 11.08 -11.13 -3.58
N ILE A 112 11.79 -10.04 -3.27
CA ILE A 112 12.53 -9.24 -4.24
C ILE A 112 13.95 -8.97 -3.73
N SER A 113 14.89 -8.68 -4.63
CA SER A 113 16.25 -8.31 -4.24
C SER A 113 16.29 -6.89 -3.67
N MET A 114 17.34 -6.58 -2.88
CA MET A 114 17.60 -5.21 -2.41
C MET A 114 17.68 -4.19 -3.55
N ASN A 115 18.24 -4.61 -4.69
CA ASN A 115 18.30 -3.76 -5.88
C ASN A 115 16.90 -3.41 -6.41
N HIS A 116 16.02 -4.39 -6.53
CA HIS A 116 14.63 -4.15 -6.95
C HIS A 116 13.85 -3.38 -5.89
N PHE A 117 14.10 -3.64 -4.60
CA PHE A 117 13.52 -2.84 -3.53
C PHE A 117 13.89 -1.37 -3.68
N LYS A 118 15.18 -1.03 -3.72
CA LYS A 118 15.64 0.37 -3.79
C LYS A 118 15.22 1.08 -5.07
N ASN A 119 15.39 0.42 -6.22
CA ASN A 119 15.23 1.07 -7.53
C ASN A 119 13.80 1.03 -8.08
N ILE A 120 12.91 0.20 -7.54
CA ILE A 120 11.52 0.11 -8.01
C ILE A 120 10.55 0.39 -6.87
N HIS A 121 10.57 -0.45 -5.82
CA HIS A 121 9.59 -0.34 -4.73
C HIS A 121 9.75 0.97 -3.96
N TRP A 122 10.92 1.19 -3.37
CA TRP A 122 11.19 2.37 -2.54
C TRP A 122 11.14 3.67 -3.33
N ARG A 123 11.72 3.66 -4.52
CA ARG A 123 11.70 4.79 -5.43
C ARG A 123 10.28 5.30 -5.73
N THR A 124 9.29 4.41 -5.78
CA THR A 124 7.90 4.77 -6.10
C THR A 124 7.01 4.91 -4.86
N LEU A 125 7.37 4.32 -3.73
CA LEU A 125 6.63 4.41 -2.48
C LEU A 125 6.99 5.67 -1.67
N LYS A 126 8.30 5.97 -1.53
CA LYS A 126 8.79 7.09 -0.72
C LYS A 126 8.11 8.42 -1.08
N PRO A 127 8.02 8.83 -2.36
CA PRO A 127 7.34 10.08 -2.72
C PRO A 127 5.87 10.14 -2.31
N ILE A 128 5.16 9.01 -2.34
CA ILE A 128 3.76 8.94 -1.90
C ILE A 128 3.67 9.27 -0.40
N ILE A 129 4.56 8.71 0.41
CA ILE A 129 4.56 8.94 1.87
C ILE A 129 4.91 10.38 2.18
N GLU A 130 5.93 10.93 1.52
CA GLU A 130 6.35 12.33 1.68
C GLU A 130 5.23 13.30 1.27
N GLU A 131 4.50 13.01 0.19
CA GLU A 131 3.33 13.77 -0.22
C GLU A 131 2.22 13.73 0.84
N LEU A 132 1.87 12.54 1.33
CA LEU A 132 0.84 12.37 2.36
C LEU A 132 1.23 13.11 3.65
N TRP A 133 2.49 13.03 4.05
CA TRP A 133 3.03 13.75 5.19
C TRP A 133 2.96 15.27 5.01
N SER A 134 3.29 15.79 3.82
CA SER A 134 3.17 17.22 3.53
C SER A 134 1.73 17.74 3.67
N HIS A 135 0.74 16.87 3.51
CA HIS A 135 -0.67 17.16 3.76
C HIS A 135 -1.11 16.88 5.21
N GLY A 136 -0.17 16.47 6.09
CA GLY A 136 -0.39 16.22 7.51
C GLY A 136 -0.94 14.83 7.84
N HIS A 137 -0.88 13.89 6.92
CA HIS A 137 -1.30 12.50 7.15
C HIS A 137 -0.11 11.62 7.51
N ARG A 138 -0.28 10.81 8.55
CA ARG A 138 0.64 9.72 8.88
C ARG A 138 0.29 8.46 8.12
N VAL A 139 1.29 7.59 7.95
CA VAL A 139 1.11 6.27 7.36
C VAL A 139 1.41 5.20 8.40
N LEU A 140 0.52 4.20 8.51
CA LEU A 140 0.80 2.98 9.26
C LEU A 140 1.18 1.88 8.27
N PHE A 141 2.42 1.40 8.36
CA PHE A 141 2.87 0.24 7.62
C PHE A 141 2.54 -1.04 8.35
N TYR A 142 1.69 -1.87 7.76
CA TYR A 142 1.60 -3.27 8.12
C TYR A 142 2.68 -4.04 7.36
N ALA A 143 3.83 -4.20 8.01
CA ALA A 143 5.04 -4.78 7.43
C ALA A 143 5.05 -6.30 7.67
N GLU A 144 4.31 -7.06 6.86
CA GLU A 144 4.24 -8.51 6.96
C GLU A 144 5.58 -9.14 6.58
N GLY A 145 6.11 -9.99 7.46
CA GLY A 145 7.41 -10.63 7.31
C GLY A 145 8.55 -9.87 7.98
N ASP A 146 9.76 -10.14 7.52
CA ASP A 146 10.98 -9.50 8.04
C ASP A 146 11.38 -8.31 7.15
N TRP A 147 11.32 -7.12 7.74
CA TRP A 147 11.69 -5.86 7.10
C TRP A 147 12.98 -5.26 7.65
N THR A 148 13.64 -5.95 8.59
CA THR A 148 14.92 -5.51 9.16
C THR A 148 15.94 -5.06 8.10
N PRO A 149 16.15 -5.78 6.99
CA PRO A 149 17.09 -5.34 5.96
C PRO A 149 16.74 -4.03 5.23
N HIS A 150 15.52 -3.51 5.45
CA HIS A 150 15.00 -2.32 4.76
C HIS A 150 14.85 -1.10 5.69
N LEU A 151 15.14 -1.25 7.00
CA LEU A 151 14.90 -0.18 8.00
C LEU A 151 15.63 1.11 7.69
N ASP A 152 16.88 1.03 7.20
CA ASP A 152 17.63 2.22 6.76
C ASP A 152 16.88 3.06 5.72
N SER A 153 16.13 2.40 4.84
CA SER A 153 15.32 3.14 3.85
C SER A 153 14.14 3.85 4.50
N PHE A 154 13.49 3.23 5.48
CA PHE A 154 12.40 3.89 6.22
C PHE A 154 12.91 5.02 7.10
N ALA A 155 14.14 4.94 7.61
CA ALA A 155 14.78 6.00 8.37
C ALA A 155 15.06 7.28 7.54
N GLU A 156 15.00 7.18 6.21
CA GLU A 156 15.09 8.36 5.32
C GLU A 156 13.81 9.21 5.31
N LEU A 157 12.70 8.69 5.83
CA LEU A 157 11.42 9.40 5.86
C LEU A 157 11.41 10.49 6.95
N PRO A 158 10.58 11.54 6.79
CA PRO A 158 10.44 12.55 7.83
C PRO A 158 10.04 11.94 9.18
N GLU A 159 10.65 12.44 10.25
CA GLU A 159 10.36 11.99 11.62
C GLU A 159 8.86 12.10 11.93
N GLY A 160 8.28 11.04 12.48
CA GLY A 160 6.86 10.95 12.84
C GLY A 160 5.91 10.74 11.67
N SER A 161 6.41 10.64 10.42
CA SER A 161 5.56 10.42 9.24
C SER A 161 4.95 9.02 9.16
N ILE A 162 5.60 8.04 9.81
CA ILE A 162 5.18 6.65 9.77
C ILE A 162 4.97 6.06 11.18
N VAL A 163 4.13 5.05 11.23
CA VAL A 163 4.01 4.08 12.33
C VAL A 163 4.30 2.71 11.74
N PHE A 164 5.26 1.99 12.29
CA PHE A 164 5.67 0.69 11.79
C PHE A 164 5.03 -0.42 12.62
N HIS A 165 4.11 -1.19 12.02
CA HIS A 165 3.57 -2.39 12.65
C HIS A 165 4.48 -3.57 12.33
N ILE A 166 5.17 -4.05 13.35
CA ILE A 166 6.20 -5.10 13.23
C ILE A 166 5.54 -6.48 13.31
N ASP A 167 5.86 -7.35 12.36
CA ASP A 167 5.54 -8.79 12.42
C ASP A 167 6.76 -9.59 12.85
N ARG A 168 7.84 -9.59 12.04
CA ARG A 168 9.05 -10.39 12.28
C ARG A 168 10.35 -9.59 12.27
N SER A 169 10.26 -8.29 12.01
CA SER A 169 11.44 -7.41 12.00
C SER A 169 12.04 -7.27 13.40
N ASP A 170 13.32 -6.94 13.48
CA ASP A 170 13.99 -6.73 14.75
C ASP A 170 13.44 -5.48 15.45
N VAL A 171 12.89 -5.66 16.65
CA VAL A 171 12.28 -4.59 17.44
C VAL A 171 13.31 -3.56 17.89
N LEU A 172 14.54 -4.00 18.20
CA LEU A 172 15.61 -3.10 18.68
C LEU A 172 16.18 -2.23 17.56
N GLU A 173 16.10 -2.68 16.31
CA GLU A 173 16.55 -1.91 15.14
C GLU A 173 15.47 -0.98 14.57
N THR A 174 14.22 -1.10 15.03
CA THR A 174 13.08 -0.28 14.54
C THR A 174 12.81 0.97 15.38
N HIS A 175 13.64 1.26 16.40
CA HIS A 175 13.51 2.43 17.30
C HIS A 175 14.35 3.61 16.85
#